data_81010e95030e284bf39f6140fa547732
#
_entry.id   81010e95030e284bf39f6140fa547732
#
_cell.length_a   1.000
_cell.length_b   1.000
_cell.length_c   1.000
_cell.angle_alpha   90.00
_cell.angle_beta   90.00
_cell.angle_gamma   90.00
#
_symmetry.space_group_name_H-M   'P 1'
#
loop_
_entity.id
_entity.type
_entity.pdbx_description
1 polymer ?
#
loop_
_entity_poly.entity_id
_entity_poly.type
_entity_poly.pdbx_seq_one_letter_code
_entity_poly.pdbx_strand_id
1 'polypeptide(L)'
;DGDWCWDMHPFQITEETKAMVLDNICHLLYNFLGCSAFQNIIFCWVLHEQSILDSILARLDLKDCSVKSVSLVCDAAHLTARLQRDVERGIRMPDVIGRSLSRVPLYEGLSTVKVDVSEMTAEQAAEAIMKL
;
A
#
# COMPACT_ATOMS: atom_id res chain seq x y z
N ASP A 1 -5.76 -0.60 -6.02
CA ASP A 1 -5.05 -1.48 -5.10
C ASP A 1 -3.99 -2.27 -5.88
N GLY A 2 -2.74 -2.31 -5.37
CA GLY A 2 -1.63 -2.99 -6.04
C GLY A 2 -1.78 -4.50 -6.10
N ASP A 3 -2.49 -5.11 -5.16
CA ASP A 3 -2.71 -6.56 -5.17
C ASP A 3 -3.53 -7.00 -6.40
N TRP A 4 -4.43 -6.15 -6.89
CA TRP A 4 -5.18 -6.43 -8.12
C TRP A 4 -4.32 -6.43 -9.39
N CYS A 5 -3.18 -5.75 -9.33
CA CYS A 5 -2.21 -5.76 -10.42
C CYS A 5 -1.37 -7.05 -10.43
N TRP A 6 -1.49 -7.86 -9.40
CA TRP A 6 -0.78 -9.15 -9.21
C TRP A 6 -1.75 -10.32 -9.00
N ASP A 7 -3.00 -10.17 -9.39
CA ASP A 7 -4.00 -11.24 -9.28
C ASP A 7 -3.74 -12.30 -10.35
N MET A 8 -3.11 -13.41 -9.94
CA MET A 8 -2.75 -14.53 -10.81
C MET A 8 -2.96 -15.88 -10.12
N HIS A 9 -3.25 -16.89 -10.89
CA HIS A 9 -3.43 -18.24 -10.38
C HIS A 9 -2.64 -19.27 -11.21
N PRO A 10 -1.75 -20.10 -10.63
CA PRO A 10 -1.33 -20.05 -9.21
C PRO A 10 -0.52 -18.78 -8.91
N PHE A 11 -0.64 -18.27 -7.67
CA PHE A 11 0.14 -17.12 -7.23
C PHE A 11 1.62 -17.46 -7.12
N GLN A 12 2.49 -16.67 -7.77
CA GLN A 12 3.94 -16.89 -7.80
C GLN A 12 4.69 -15.59 -7.51
N ILE A 13 5.73 -15.71 -6.68
CA ILE A 13 6.64 -14.60 -6.36
C ILE A 13 8.02 -14.93 -6.97
N THR A 14 8.28 -14.36 -8.14
CA THR A 14 9.56 -14.47 -8.86
C THR A 14 10.01 -13.05 -9.23
N GLU A 15 11.25 -12.88 -9.68
CA GLU A 15 11.72 -11.59 -10.18
C GLU A 15 10.92 -11.14 -11.41
N GLU A 16 10.52 -12.08 -12.25
CA GLU A 16 9.66 -11.80 -13.41
C GLU A 16 8.28 -11.29 -12.99
N THR A 17 7.59 -11.94 -12.03
CA THR A 17 6.28 -11.52 -11.58
C THR A 17 6.34 -10.23 -10.77
N LYS A 18 7.43 -9.96 -10.05
CA LYS A 18 7.67 -8.66 -9.40
C LYS A 18 7.82 -7.54 -10.43
N ALA A 19 8.59 -7.76 -11.49
CA ALA A 19 8.74 -6.80 -12.57
C ALA A 19 7.39 -6.54 -13.27
N MET A 20 6.65 -7.60 -13.58
CA MET A 20 5.32 -7.54 -14.20
C MET A 20 4.34 -6.71 -13.36
N VAL A 21 4.27 -6.95 -12.04
CA VAL A 21 3.31 -6.20 -11.20
C VAL A 21 3.65 -4.72 -11.13
N LEU A 22 4.93 -4.36 -11.06
CA LEU A 22 5.35 -2.96 -11.09
C LEU A 22 4.99 -2.29 -12.42
N ASP A 23 5.14 -3.00 -13.52
CA ASP A 23 4.76 -2.50 -14.85
C ASP A 23 3.24 -2.30 -14.95
N ASN A 24 2.44 -3.27 -14.50
CA ASN A 24 0.99 -3.17 -14.44
C ASN A 24 0.53 -1.97 -13.60
N ILE A 25 1.11 -1.78 -12.41
CA ILE A 25 0.81 -0.63 -11.53
C ILE A 25 1.11 0.68 -12.24
N CYS A 26 2.31 0.81 -12.80
CA CYS A 26 2.73 2.05 -13.47
C CYS A 26 1.86 2.34 -14.71
N HIS A 27 1.50 1.31 -15.47
CA HIS A 27 0.63 1.47 -16.64
C HIS A 27 -0.77 1.95 -16.27
N LEU A 28 -1.37 1.36 -15.22
CA LEU A 28 -2.67 1.80 -14.73
C LEU A 28 -2.63 3.24 -14.18
N LEU A 29 -1.63 3.57 -13.39
CA LEU A 29 -1.46 4.92 -12.84
C LEU A 29 -1.24 5.94 -13.96
N TYR A 30 -0.43 5.61 -14.96
CA TYR A 30 -0.21 6.46 -16.13
C TYR A 30 -1.53 6.76 -16.87
N ASN A 31 -2.37 5.73 -17.09
CA ASN A 31 -3.65 5.91 -17.76
C ASN A 31 -4.62 6.77 -16.93
N PHE A 32 -4.64 6.61 -15.60
CA PHE A 32 -5.48 7.44 -14.74
C PHE A 32 -5.00 8.90 -14.70
N LEU A 33 -3.69 9.13 -14.65
CA LEU A 33 -3.11 10.48 -14.68
C LEU A 33 -3.42 11.21 -15.99
N GLY A 34 -3.44 10.49 -17.11
CA GLY A 34 -3.82 11.04 -18.41
C GLY A 34 -5.32 11.28 -18.61
N CYS A 35 -6.17 10.85 -17.68
CA CYS A 35 -7.63 10.95 -17.82
C CYS A 35 -8.18 12.15 -17.04
N SER A 36 -8.71 13.14 -17.75
CA SER A 36 -9.28 14.36 -17.15
C SER A 36 -10.55 14.14 -16.31
N ALA A 37 -11.11 12.94 -16.31
CA ALA A 37 -12.25 12.59 -15.47
C ALA A 37 -11.87 12.42 -13.98
N PHE A 38 -10.58 12.20 -13.67
CA PHE A 38 -10.11 11.99 -12.31
C PHE A 38 -9.48 13.27 -11.75
N GLN A 39 -9.99 13.72 -10.60
CA GLN A 39 -9.39 14.81 -9.84
C GLN A 39 -8.44 14.28 -8.75
N ASN A 40 -8.69 13.08 -8.25
CA ASN A 40 -7.88 12.42 -7.23
C ASN A 40 -7.68 10.96 -7.62
N ILE A 41 -6.46 10.47 -7.44
CA ILE A 41 -6.09 9.08 -7.63
C ILE A 41 -5.53 8.58 -6.30
N ILE A 42 -6.14 7.54 -5.75
CA ILE A 42 -5.68 6.88 -4.53
C ILE A 42 -5.11 5.53 -4.91
N PHE A 43 -3.82 5.36 -4.66
CA PHE A 43 -3.14 4.08 -4.83
C PHE A 43 -2.74 3.54 -3.46
N CYS A 44 -3.06 2.29 -3.17
CA CYS A 44 -2.62 1.62 -1.96
C CYS A 44 -2.01 0.26 -2.27
N TRP A 45 -0.94 -0.06 -1.58
CA TRP A 45 -0.26 -1.35 -1.64
C TRP A 45 0.67 -1.53 -0.44
N VAL A 46 1.22 -2.75 -0.25
CA VAL A 46 2.22 -3.03 0.77
C VAL A 46 3.59 -2.52 0.28
N LEU A 47 3.86 -1.23 0.48
CA LEU A 47 5.10 -0.56 0.08
C LEU A 47 5.99 -0.39 1.31
N HIS A 48 6.75 -1.43 1.67
CA HIS A 48 7.61 -1.44 2.85
C HIS A 48 9.10 -1.18 2.56
N GLU A 49 9.44 -0.95 1.28
CA GLU A 49 10.78 -0.60 0.81
C GLU A 49 10.74 0.71 0.03
N GLN A 50 11.64 1.64 0.38
CA GLN A 50 11.73 2.95 -0.29
C GLN A 50 12.00 2.80 -1.79
N SER A 51 12.84 1.83 -2.16
CA SER A 51 13.20 1.58 -3.57
C SER A 51 11.99 1.23 -4.45
N ILE A 52 10.99 0.53 -3.90
CA ILE A 52 9.77 0.21 -4.64
C ILE A 52 8.94 1.48 -4.86
N LEU A 53 8.76 2.29 -3.80
CA LEU A 53 8.04 3.56 -3.88
C LEU A 53 8.71 4.50 -4.91
N ASP A 54 10.01 4.68 -4.81
CA ASP A 54 10.79 5.52 -5.73
C ASP A 54 10.71 5.03 -7.17
N SER A 55 10.76 3.71 -7.38
CA SER A 55 10.67 3.13 -8.72
C SER A 55 9.31 3.36 -9.39
N ILE A 56 8.21 3.36 -8.62
CA ILE A 56 6.88 3.68 -9.13
C ILE A 56 6.81 5.18 -9.47
N LEU A 57 7.20 6.05 -8.54
CA LEU A 57 7.12 7.50 -8.74
C LEU A 57 7.99 7.97 -9.91
N ALA A 58 9.19 7.39 -10.09
CA ALA A 58 10.10 7.74 -11.18
C ALA A 58 9.57 7.40 -12.59
N ARG A 59 8.60 6.49 -12.69
CA ARG A 59 8.00 6.07 -13.97
C ARG A 59 6.78 6.91 -14.38
N LEU A 60 6.32 7.82 -13.52
CA LEU A 60 5.10 8.59 -13.74
C LEU A 60 5.43 10.05 -14.06
N ASP A 61 4.70 10.67 -14.97
CA ASP A 61 4.76 12.12 -15.17
C ASP A 61 3.83 12.80 -14.15
N LEU A 62 4.43 13.36 -13.12
CA LEU A 62 3.75 13.93 -11.97
C LEU A 62 3.84 15.46 -11.91
N LYS A 63 4.23 16.13 -13.02
CA LYS A 63 4.51 17.57 -13.05
C LYS A 63 3.33 18.45 -12.61
N ASP A 64 2.12 18.02 -12.95
CA ASP A 64 0.88 18.74 -12.63
C ASP A 64 0.12 18.13 -11.46
N CYS A 65 0.78 17.23 -10.70
CA CYS A 65 0.16 16.48 -9.62
C CYS A 65 0.75 16.85 -8.26
N SER A 66 -0.10 17.03 -7.26
CA SER A 66 0.32 17.04 -5.87
C SER A 66 0.36 15.60 -5.35
N VAL A 67 1.56 15.10 -5.06
CA VAL A 67 1.76 13.73 -4.59
C VAL A 67 1.95 13.72 -3.08
N LYS A 68 1.17 12.91 -2.39
CA LYS A 68 1.30 12.66 -0.95
C LYS A 68 1.55 11.18 -0.71
N SER A 69 2.76 10.84 -0.25
CA SER A 69 3.10 9.48 0.16
C SER A 69 2.84 9.32 1.66
N VAL A 70 1.93 8.42 2.00
CA VAL A 70 1.45 8.22 3.37
C VAL A 70 1.65 6.76 3.76
N SER A 71 2.20 6.52 4.96
CA SER A 71 2.24 5.20 5.58
C SER A 71 1.25 5.15 6.75
N LEU A 72 0.29 4.23 6.68
CA LEU A 72 -0.54 3.90 7.83
C LEU A 72 0.28 2.96 8.72
N VAL A 73 0.62 3.42 9.91
CA VAL A 73 1.37 2.64 10.89
C VAL A 73 0.45 2.22 12.03
N CYS A 74 0.76 1.09 12.65
CA CYS A 74 -0.03 0.53 13.73
C CYS A 74 0.91 -0.17 14.69
N ASP A 75 0.69 -0.03 15.98
CA ASP A 75 1.46 -0.80 16.95
C ASP A 75 1.20 -2.31 16.83
N ALA A 76 2.13 -3.10 17.37
CA ALA A 76 2.10 -4.57 17.23
C ALA A 76 0.86 -5.21 17.86
N ALA A 77 0.35 -4.65 18.96
CA ALA A 77 -0.81 -5.23 19.67
C ALA A 77 -2.10 -5.04 18.87
N HIS A 78 -2.35 -3.81 18.40
CA HIS A 78 -3.53 -3.51 17.59
C HIS A 78 -3.48 -4.19 16.22
N LEU A 79 -2.29 -4.23 15.59
CA LEU A 79 -2.11 -4.96 14.33
C LEU A 79 -2.41 -6.44 14.49
N THR A 80 -1.86 -7.08 15.53
CA THR A 80 -2.12 -8.49 15.82
C THR A 80 -3.60 -8.75 16.04
N ALA A 81 -4.27 -7.92 16.84
CA ALA A 81 -5.70 -8.08 17.11
C ALA A 81 -6.58 -7.92 15.85
N ARG A 82 -6.20 -7.02 14.93
CA ARG A 82 -6.91 -6.87 13.64
C ARG A 82 -6.72 -8.09 12.75
N LEU A 83 -5.48 -8.55 12.59
CA LEU A 83 -5.16 -9.70 11.75
C LEU A 83 -5.75 -11.01 12.33
N GLN A 84 -5.75 -11.17 13.65
CA GLN A 84 -6.36 -12.33 14.30
C GLN A 84 -7.86 -12.43 13.98
N ARG A 85 -8.59 -11.32 14.01
CA ARG A 85 -10.01 -11.29 13.60
C ARG A 85 -10.22 -11.69 12.15
N ASP A 86 -9.31 -11.29 11.26
CA ASP A 86 -9.37 -11.68 9.84
C ASP A 86 -9.10 -13.17 9.67
N VAL A 87 -8.17 -13.75 10.43
CA VAL A 87 -7.88 -15.19 10.45
C VAL A 87 -9.10 -15.98 10.97
N GLU A 88 -9.69 -15.54 12.07
CA GLU A 88 -10.90 -16.18 12.66
C GLU A 88 -12.10 -16.16 11.71
N ARG A 89 -12.19 -15.14 10.86
CA ARG A 89 -13.22 -15.04 9.81
C ARG A 89 -12.88 -15.81 8.53
N GLY A 90 -11.72 -16.46 8.47
CA GLY A 90 -11.26 -17.16 7.27
C GLY A 90 -10.86 -16.27 6.10
N ILE A 91 -10.67 -14.95 6.34
CA ILE A 91 -10.28 -13.97 5.31
C ILE A 91 -8.78 -14.10 5.01
N ARG A 92 -7.98 -14.44 6.02
CA ARG A 92 -6.51 -14.53 5.93
C ARG A 92 -6.00 -15.82 6.56
N MET A 93 -4.84 -16.27 6.07
CA MET A 93 -4.12 -17.39 6.66
C MET A 93 -3.33 -16.95 7.91
N PRO A 94 -3.11 -17.82 8.91
CA PRO A 94 -2.45 -17.45 10.18
C PRO A 94 -1.03 -16.88 10.04
N ASP A 95 -0.30 -17.28 8.97
CA ASP A 95 1.07 -16.81 8.69
C ASP A 95 1.15 -15.30 8.44
N VAL A 96 0.02 -14.64 8.10
CA VAL A 96 -0.04 -13.19 7.87
C VAL A 96 0.41 -12.39 9.08
N ILE A 97 0.16 -12.86 10.30
CA ILE A 97 0.49 -12.12 11.52
C ILE A 97 2.02 -11.96 11.62
N GLY A 98 2.77 -13.04 11.54
CA GLY A 98 4.24 -13.01 11.63
C GLY A 98 4.86 -12.17 10.50
N ARG A 99 4.38 -12.34 9.26
CA ARG A 99 4.84 -11.55 8.11
C ARG A 99 4.58 -10.06 8.27
N SER A 100 3.43 -9.70 8.79
CA SER A 100 3.08 -8.29 8.96
C SER A 100 3.88 -7.65 10.10
N LEU A 101 4.02 -8.31 11.23
CA LEU A 101 4.82 -7.82 12.35
C LEU A 101 6.29 -7.61 11.98
N SER A 102 6.89 -8.51 11.20
CA SER A 102 8.28 -8.35 10.74
C SER A 102 8.50 -7.15 9.82
N ARG A 103 7.45 -6.65 9.17
CA ARG A 103 7.50 -5.48 8.29
C ARG A 103 7.28 -4.14 8.99
N VAL A 104 6.65 -4.14 10.17
CA VAL A 104 6.32 -2.88 10.89
C VAL A 104 7.55 -1.96 11.03
N PRO A 105 8.74 -2.43 11.46
CA PRO A 105 9.90 -1.54 11.60
C PRO A 105 10.38 -0.93 10.28
N LEU A 106 10.11 -1.56 9.14
CA LEU A 106 10.58 -1.08 7.84
C LEU A 106 9.90 0.22 7.43
N TYR A 107 8.66 0.45 7.89
CA TYR A 107 7.93 1.67 7.59
C TYR A 107 8.51 2.92 8.26
N GLU A 108 9.27 2.78 9.35
CA GLU A 108 9.92 3.92 10.02
C GLU A 108 10.91 4.63 9.10
N GLY A 109 11.67 3.86 8.31
CA GLY A 109 12.69 4.36 7.40
C GLY A 109 12.17 4.97 6.09
N LEU A 110 10.88 4.88 5.79
CA LEU A 110 10.32 5.40 4.54
C LEU A 110 10.18 6.93 4.57
N SER A 111 10.43 7.58 3.44
CA SER A 111 10.19 9.02 3.22
C SER A 111 8.70 9.30 2.97
N THR A 112 7.86 8.98 3.97
CA THR A 112 6.41 9.13 3.91
C THR A 112 5.89 9.84 5.17
N VAL A 113 4.73 10.48 5.06
CA VAL A 113 4.00 10.95 6.24
C VAL A 113 3.45 9.73 6.99
N LYS A 114 3.76 9.61 8.28
CA LYS A 114 3.26 8.51 9.12
C LYS A 114 1.94 8.92 9.76
N VAL A 115 0.93 8.09 9.58
CA VAL A 115 -0.36 8.23 10.27
C VAL A 115 -0.55 7.00 11.16
N ASP A 116 -0.48 7.21 12.46
CA ASP A 116 -0.74 6.12 13.42
C ASP A 116 -2.25 5.87 13.50
N VAL A 117 -2.62 4.67 13.08
CA VAL A 117 -4.03 4.23 13.02
C VAL A 117 -4.35 3.18 14.09
N SER A 118 -3.51 3.02 15.12
CA SER A 118 -3.68 2.00 16.15
C SER A 118 -5.08 2.03 16.76
N GLU A 119 -5.55 3.20 17.17
CA GLU A 119 -6.85 3.42 17.80
C GLU A 119 -7.92 4.03 16.86
N MET A 120 -7.62 4.18 15.56
CA MET A 120 -8.52 4.81 14.61
C MET A 120 -9.46 3.79 13.95
N THR A 121 -10.69 4.24 13.66
CA THR A 121 -11.55 3.59 12.66
C THR A 121 -11.06 3.91 11.25
N ALA A 122 -11.59 3.20 10.25
CA ALA A 122 -11.26 3.48 8.85
C ALA A 122 -11.65 4.91 8.43
N GLU A 123 -12.80 5.39 8.91
CA GLU A 123 -13.30 6.74 8.65
C GLU A 123 -12.38 7.80 9.27
N GLN A 124 -11.95 7.61 10.52
CA GLN A 124 -11.02 8.50 11.20
C GLN A 124 -9.66 8.55 10.49
N ALA A 125 -9.16 7.40 10.04
CA ALA A 125 -7.93 7.35 9.25
C ALA A 125 -8.08 8.08 7.91
N ALA A 126 -9.19 7.92 7.20
CA ALA A 126 -9.49 8.65 5.97
C ALA A 126 -9.56 10.16 6.19
N GLU A 127 -10.23 10.61 7.26
CA GLU A 127 -10.27 12.03 7.63
C GLU A 127 -8.90 12.61 7.97
N ALA A 128 -8.05 11.82 8.64
CA ALA A 128 -6.68 12.23 8.94
C ALA A 128 -5.86 12.41 7.66
N ILE A 129 -5.98 11.50 6.70
CA ILE A 129 -5.29 11.58 5.40
C ILE A 129 -5.77 12.80 4.59
N MET A 130 -7.08 13.10 4.59
CA MET A 130 -7.62 14.25 3.87
C MET A 130 -7.12 15.60 4.39
N LYS A 131 -6.66 15.66 5.63
CA LYS A 131 -6.12 16.89 6.26
C LYS A 131 -4.63 17.13 5.99
N LEU A 132 -3.94 16.16 5.39
CA LEU A 132 -2.55 16.27 5.00
C LEU A 132 -2.40 17.17 3.77
#